data_2dc24f700a04ae92b4320bca59c2c9fb
#
_entry.id   2dc24f700a04ae92b4320bca59c2c9fb
#
_cell.length_a   1.000
_cell.length_b   1.000
_cell.length_c   1.000
_cell.angle_alpha   90.00
_cell.angle_beta   90.00
_cell.angle_gamma   90.00
#
_symmetry.space_group_name_H-M   'P 1'
#
loop_
_entity.id
_entity.type
_entity.pdbx_description
1 polymer ?
#
loop_
_entity_poly.entity_id
_entity_poly.type
_entity_poly.pdbx_seq_one_letter_code
_entity_poly.pdbx_strand_id
1 'polypeptide(L)'
;GDHQLAVGGGVYGRIQDASLLLAYANMSHRWQYITGVSQDVAYLNTGVSVSPDQSVYTYQFLRYVIRSASITAAYPLNRFQRFELGLGASAIGRGYVNQVYDYQFGNVSQNNGKSLGTLSFLAPNAAYVTDNSLFGITGPVSGRRMRFAVSPAIGNLKFINYTADYRRYDPVVFNTLTFATRLFFDGSYGRDANQLPIYVGSPDFVRGYDQSSFYGGYSCQSFLGAGNVYANGCSAPQLIGTRAVVFNEELRFPIIRRFDLGALPIGIPPVDGALFYDAGLAWNAGQAIHFARPRNFNPNTDIDRYFLRSYGGTIRVNLFNLAILNWSVARPLDRPGFTGYNWTFALGVAY
;
A
#
# COMPACT_ATOMS: atom_id res chain seq x y z
N GLY A 1 -16.04 -19.22 15.57
CA GLY A 1 -16.63 -20.34 14.83
C GLY A 1 -15.75 -20.76 13.67
N ASP A 2 -15.94 -21.94 13.17
CA ASP A 2 -15.11 -22.53 12.10
C ASP A 2 -15.42 -21.93 10.72
N HIS A 3 -16.42 -21.07 10.64
CA HIS A 3 -16.83 -20.37 9.45
C HIS A 3 -16.74 -18.86 9.67
N GLN A 4 -16.10 -18.15 8.74
CA GLN A 4 -15.95 -16.72 8.79
C GLN A 4 -16.40 -16.12 7.46
N LEU A 5 -17.14 -15.01 7.54
CA LEU A 5 -17.53 -14.20 6.39
C LEU A 5 -16.94 -12.80 6.59
N ALA A 6 -16.20 -12.31 5.61
CA ALA A 6 -15.71 -10.95 5.55
C ALA A 6 -16.38 -10.21 4.41
N VAL A 7 -16.93 -9.04 4.71
CA VAL A 7 -17.51 -8.12 3.73
C VAL A 7 -16.88 -6.75 3.95
N GLY A 8 -16.35 -6.19 2.90
CA GLY A 8 -15.74 -4.86 2.91
C GLY A 8 -16.14 -4.08 1.67
N GLY A 9 -16.11 -2.77 1.78
CA GLY A 9 -16.37 -1.92 0.62
C GLY A 9 -16.21 -0.45 0.92
N GLY A 10 -15.98 0.32 -0.14
CA GLY A 10 -15.88 1.76 -0.09
C GLY A 10 -16.24 2.37 -1.44
N VAL A 11 -16.79 3.56 -1.44
CA VAL A 11 -17.13 4.30 -2.66
C VAL A 11 -16.37 5.62 -2.64
N TYR A 12 -15.52 5.80 -3.64
CA TYR A 12 -14.77 7.03 -3.85
C TYR A 12 -15.27 7.69 -5.15
N GLY A 13 -16.21 8.61 -5.03
CA GLY A 13 -16.82 9.30 -6.18
C GLY A 13 -17.98 8.52 -6.79
N ARG A 14 -17.80 7.87 -7.94
CA ARG A 14 -18.88 7.19 -8.66
C ARG A 14 -19.10 5.77 -8.15
N ILE A 15 -20.36 5.29 -8.11
CA ILE A 15 -20.72 3.93 -7.69
C ILE A 15 -19.98 2.86 -8.51
N GLN A 16 -19.75 3.09 -9.80
CA GLN A 16 -18.96 2.16 -10.65
C GLN A 16 -17.49 2.02 -10.23
N ASP A 17 -17.02 2.92 -9.37
CA ASP A 17 -15.67 2.96 -8.80
C ASP A 17 -15.66 2.50 -7.33
N ALA A 18 -16.69 1.76 -6.93
CA ALA A 18 -16.74 1.14 -5.62
C ALA A 18 -15.69 0.03 -5.51
N SER A 19 -14.93 0.05 -4.41
CA SER A 19 -14.15 -1.11 -3.98
C SER A 19 -15.04 -2.03 -3.16
N LEU A 20 -15.00 -3.32 -3.47
CA LEU A 20 -15.81 -4.35 -2.82
C LEU A 20 -14.93 -5.56 -2.51
N LEU A 21 -15.15 -6.16 -1.35
CA LEU A 21 -14.55 -7.42 -0.93
C LEU A 21 -15.63 -8.31 -0.32
N LEU A 22 -15.72 -9.54 -0.82
CA LEU A 22 -16.48 -10.61 -0.18
C LEU A 22 -15.55 -11.81 -0.06
N ALA A 23 -15.34 -12.29 1.15
CA ALA A 23 -14.52 -13.47 1.40
C ALA A 23 -15.19 -14.39 2.42
N TYR A 24 -15.05 -15.68 2.20
CA TYR A 24 -15.54 -16.73 3.08
C TYR A 24 -14.42 -17.69 3.41
N ALA A 25 -14.27 -18.03 4.68
CA ALA A 25 -13.33 -19.00 5.17
C ALA A 25 -14.06 -20.15 5.90
N ASN A 26 -13.64 -21.38 5.60
CA ASN A 26 -14.04 -22.57 6.31
C ASN A 26 -12.82 -23.23 6.95
N MET A 27 -12.81 -23.26 8.28
CA MET A 27 -11.71 -23.80 9.10
C MET A 27 -12.15 -25.04 9.91
N SER A 28 -13.28 -25.65 9.58
CA SER A 28 -13.86 -26.79 10.31
C SER A 28 -13.04 -28.10 10.16
N HIS A 29 -12.17 -28.16 9.18
CA HIS A 29 -11.33 -29.32 8.88
C HIS A 29 -9.85 -28.96 8.90
N ARG A 30 -8.99 -29.97 8.89
CA ARG A 30 -7.54 -29.75 8.80
C ARG A 30 -7.14 -29.00 7.54
N TRP A 31 -7.76 -29.29 6.39
CA TRP A 31 -7.69 -28.45 5.22
C TRP A 31 -8.67 -27.27 5.40
N GLN A 32 -8.12 -26.07 5.46
CA GLN A 32 -8.89 -24.85 5.58
C GLN A 32 -9.03 -24.21 4.19
N TYR A 33 -10.20 -23.74 3.87
CA TYR A 33 -10.48 -23.14 2.56
C TYR A 33 -10.90 -21.70 2.72
N ILE A 34 -10.28 -20.83 1.93
CA ILE A 34 -10.63 -19.41 1.83
C ILE A 34 -10.96 -19.13 0.39
N THR A 35 -12.13 -18.57 0.13
CA THR A 35 -12.53 -18.10 -1.18
C THR A 35 -12.95 -16.64 -1.11
N GLY A 36 -12.70 -15.88 -2.16
CA GLY A 36 -13.05 -14.48 -2.18
C GLY A 36 -13.17 -13.92 -3.57
N VAL A 37 -13.96 -12.86 -3.65
CA VAL A 37 -14.06 -12.00 -4.82
C VAL A 37 -13.86 -10.57 -4.40
N SER A 38 -13.15 -9.80 -5.21
CA SER A 38 -12.94 -8.38 -4.96
C SER A 38 -13.03 -7.55 -6.23
N GLN A 39 -13.38 -6.31 -6.08
CA GLN A 39 -13.18 -5.25 -7.04
C GLN A 39 -12.48 -4.09 -6.33
N ASP A 40 -11.33 -3.67 -6.86
CA ASP A 40 -10.60 -2.52 -6.39
C ASP A 40 -10.41 -1.53 -7.53
N VAL A 41 -10.42 -0.24 -7.20
CA VAL A 41 -10.22 0.82 -8.17
C VAL A 41 -9.07 1.71 -7.71
N ALA A 42 -8.10 1.87 -8.61
CA ALA A 42 -6.95 2.74 -8.38
C ALA A 42 -6.86 3.79 -9.47
N TYR A 43 -6.46 4.99 -9.07
CA TYR A 43 -6.22 6.12 -9.96
C TYR A 43 -4.78 6.56 -9.85
N LEU A 44 -4.09 6.60 -10.98
CA LEU A 44 -2.76 7.16 -11.10
C LEU A 44 -2.87 8.47 -11.88
N ASN A 45 -2.49 9.59 -11.26
CA ASN A 45 -2.43 10.87 -11.97
C ASN A 45 -1.35 10.79 -13.05
N THR A 46 -1.74 11.03 -14.29
CA THR A 46 -0.85 11.00 -15.46
C THR A 46 -0.65 12.37 -16.08
N GLY A 47 -1.42 13.37 -15.65
CA GLY A 47 -1.26 14.68 -16.23
C GLY A 47 -2.23 15.73 -15.70
N VAL A 48 -1.82 16.98 -15.89
CA VAL A 48 -2.70 18.14 -15.79
C VAL A 48 -2.49 19.05 -17.00
N SER A 49 -3.56 19.48 -17.62
CA SER A 49 -3.55 20.54 -18.61
C SER A 49 -4.36 21.74 -18.10
N VAL A 50 -3.91 22.92 -18.45
CA VAL A 50 -4.53 24.18 -18.01
C VAL A 50 -4.88 24.98 -19.25
N SER A 51 -6.09 25.55 -19.29
CA SER A 51 -6.50 26.46 -20.38
C SER A 51 -5.61 27.70 -20.42
N PRO A 52 -5.46 28.37 -21.56
CA PRO A 52 -4.61 29.57 -21.69
C PRO A 52 -4.98 30.69 -20.74
N ASP A 53 -6.26 30.84 -20.41
CA ASP A 53 -6.82 31.82 -19.46
C ASP A 53 -6.76 31.33 -18.00
N GLN A 54 -6.21 30.15 -17.74
CA GLN A 54 -6.11 29.55 -16.43
C GLN A 54 -7.45 29.30 -15.71
N SER A 55 -8.55 29.33 -16.42
CA SER A 55 -9.90 29.12 -15.86
C SER A 55 -10.27 27.65 -15.74
N VAL A 56 -9.72 26.79 -16.61
CA VAL A 56 -10.04 25.37 -16.65
C VAL A 56 -8.79 24.52 -16.42
N TYR A 57 -8.87 23.64 -15.42
CA TYR A 57 -7.84 22.64 -15.11
C TYR A 57 -8.38 21.26 -15.44
N THR A 58 -7.69 20.52 -16.29
CA THR A 58 -8.01 19.14 -16.63
C THR A 58 -6.96 18.20 -16.08
N TYR A 59 -7.32 17.44 -15.06
CA TYR A 59 -6.47 16.38 -14.52
C TYR A 59 -6.77 15.07 -15.25
N GLN A 60 -5.75 14.44 -15.78
CA GLN A 60 -5.85 13.14 -16.42
C GLN A 60 -5.39 12.05 -15.46
N PHE A 61 -6.23 11.04 -15.26
CA PHE A 61 -5.92 9.87 -14.45
C PHE A 61 -5.94 8.61 -15.30
N LEU A 62 -4.97 7.73 -15.09
CA LEU A 62 -5.05 6.36 -15.54
C LEU A 62 -5.82 5.58 -14.45
N ARG A 63 -7.00 5.11 -14.82
CA ARG A 63 -7.89 4.35 -13.95
C ARG A 63 -7.67 2.86 -14.17
N TYR A 64 -7.45 2.14 -13.10
CA TYR A 64 -7.39 0.70 -13.04
C TYR A 64 -8.62 0.18 -12.30
N VAL A 65 -9.36 -0.75 -12.91
CA VAL A 65 -10.42 -1.51 -12.24
C VAL A 65 -9.94 -2.95 -12.16
N ILE A 66 -9.55 -3.37 -10.97
CA ILE A 66 -8.99 -4.69 -10.69
C ILE A 66 -10.12 -5.56 -10.13
N ARG A 67 -10.51 -6.59 -10.85
CA ARG A 67 -11.47 -7.60 -10.40
C ARG A 67 -10.75 -8.91 -10.21
N SER A 68 -10.92 -9.49 -9.04
CA SER A 68 -10.23 -10.74 -8.69
C SER A 68 -11.20 -11.72 -8.07
N ALA A 69 -10.99 -12.99 -8.38
CA ALA A 69 -11.61 -14.11 -7.71
C ALA A 69 -10.50 -15.09 -7.29
N SER A 70 -10.58 -15.65 -6.09
CA SER A 70 -9.55 -16.54 -5.61
C SER A 70 -10.12 -17.65 -4.73
N ILE A 71 -9.43 -18.78 -4.74
CA ILE A 71 -9.59 -19.86 -3.78
C ILE A 71 -8.22 -20.24 -3.26
N THR A 72 -8.10 -20.42 -1.95
CA THR A 72 -6.87 -20.84 -1.29
C THR A 72 -7.17 -21.98 -0.32
N ALA A 73 -6.43 -23.06 -0.43
CA ALA A 73 -6.42 -24.16 0.52
C ALA A 73 -5.20 -24.00 1.44
N ALA A 74 -5.41 -23.98 2.75
CA ALA A 74 -4.37 -23.88 3.74
C ALA A 74 -4.30 -25.19 4.55
N TYR A 75 -3.08 -25.74 4.66
CA TYR A 75 -2.80 -26.94 5.43
C TYR A 75 -1.92 -26.60 6.63
N PRO A 76 -2.45 -26.62 7.87
CA PRO A 76 -1.65 -26.39 9.06
C PRO A 76 -0.72 -27.58 9.32
N LEU A 77 0.57 -27.32 9.38
CA LEU A 77 1.59 -28.26 9.82
C LEU A 77 1.56 -28.42 11.35
N ASN A 78 1.40 -27.28 12.01
CA ASN A 78 1.21 -27.14 13.45
C ASN A 78 0.44 -25.84 13.73
N ARG A 79 0.27 -25.46 15.02
CA ARG A 79 -0.47 -24.25 15.42
C ARG A 79 0.13 -22.92 14.93
N PHE A 80 1.38 -22.93 14.49
CA PHE A 80 2.12 -21.74 14.09
C PHE A 80 2.54 -21.74 12.62
N GLN A 81 2.42 -22.85 11.92
CA GLN A 81 2.97 -23.02 10.58
C GLN A 81 1.92 -23.65 9.66
N ARG A 82 1.83 -23.13 8.45
CA ARG A 82 0.96 -23.69 7.42
C ARG A 82 1.53 -23.49 6.02
N PHE A 83 1.16 -24.38 5.13
CA PHE A 83 1.28 -24.17 3.69
C PHE A 83 -0.04 -23.70 3.12
N GLU A 84 0.03 -22.82 2.15
CA GLU A 84 -1.12 -22.30 1.41
C GLU A 84 -0.90 -22.58 -0.08
N LEU A 85 -1.91 -23.15 -0.73
CA LEU A 85 -1.97 -23.34 -2.17
C LEU A 85 -3.23 -22.65 -2.68
N GLY A 86 -3.10 -21.79 -3.66
CA GLY A 86 -4.22 -21.02 -4.16
C GLY A 86 -4.23 -20.89 -5.66
N LEU A 87 -5.39 -20.49 -6.18
CA LEU A 87 -5.59 -20.10 -7.55
C LEU A 87 -6.37 -18.78 -7.55
N GLY A 88 -5.81 -17.77 -8.16
CA GLY A 88 -6.46 -16.50 -8.42
C GLY A 88 -6.75 -16.33 -9.91
N ALA A 89 -7.83 -15.64 -10.21
CA ALA A 89 -8.14 -15.12 -11.54
C ALA A 89 -8.34 -13.61 -11.43
N SER A 90 -7.66 -12.84 -12.25
CA SER A 90 -7.74 -11.37 -12.23
C SER A 90 -8.01 -10.80 -13.61
N ALA A 91 -8.84 -9.76 -13.64
CA ALA A 91 -9.13 -8.96 -14.82
C ALA A 91 -8.92 -7.48 -14.48
N ILE A 92 -7.99 -6.82 -15.16
CA ILE A 92 -7.60 -5.44 -14.94
C ILE A 92 -8.06 -4.58 -16.11
N GLY A 93 -9.18 -3.90 -15.94
CA GLY A 93 -9.66 -2.88 -16.88
C GLY A 93 -8.84 -1.60 -16.74
N ARG A 94 -8.35 -1.05 -17.85
CA ARG A 94 -7.51 0.16 -17.87
C ARG A 94 -8.11 1.20 -18.80
N GLY A 95 -8.06 2.46 -18.39
CA GLY A 95 -8.53 3.55 -19.23
C GLY A 95 -8.22 4.91 -18.62
N TYR A 96 -8.17 5.93 -19.43
CA TYR A 96 -8.02 7.28 -18.94
C TYR A 96 -9.35 7.86 -18.47
N VAL A 97 -9.27 8.72 -17.46
CA VAL A 97 -10.39 9.52 -16.96
C VAL A 97 -9.87 10.95 -16.79
N ASN A 98 -10.61 11.90 -17.34
CA ASN A 98 -10.30 13.32 -17.20
C ASN A 98 -11.26 13.94 -16.19
N GLN A 99 -10.72 14.61 -15.19
CA GLN A 99 -11.47 15.41 -14.23
C GLN A 99 -11.23 16.88 -14.55
N VAL A 100 -12.28 17.58 -14.93
CA VAL A 100 -12.23 18.96 -15.37
C VAL A 100 -12.79 19.85 -14.27
N TYR A 101 -11.98 20.79 -13.81
CA TYR A 101 -12.34 21.84 -12.88
C TYR A 101 -12.45 23.15 -13.64
N ASP A 102 -13.65 23.68 -13.72
CA ASP A 102 -13.92 24.99 -14.31
C ASP A 102 -14.13 26.00 -13.17
N TYR A 103 -13.11 26.82 -12.93
CA TYR A 103 -13.15 27.81 -11.86
C TYR A 103 -13.98 29.04 -12.22
N GLN A 104 -14.22 29.27 -13.51
CA GLN A 104 -15.05 30.41 -13.94
C GLN A 104 -16.53 30.18 -13.61
N PHE A 105 -16.98 28.94 -13.76
CA PHE A 105 -18.38 28.56 -13.49
C PHE A 105 -18.53 27.70 -12.21
N GLY A 106 -17.44 27.40 -11.50
CA GLY A 106 -17.47 26.57 -10.30
C GLY A 106 -17.87 25.11 -10.56
N ASN A 107 -17.74 24.63 -11.79
CA ASN A 107 -18.18 23.30 -12.19
C ASN A 107 -17.05 22.28 -12.11
N VAL A 108 -17.39 21.08 -11.66
CA VAL A 108 -16.51 19.91 -11.71
C VAL A 108 -17.17 18.84 -12.55
N SER A 109 -16.52 18.39 -13.60
CA SER A 109 -17.00 17.31 -14.46
C SER A 109 -15.96 16.22 -14.61
N GLN A 110 -16.43 14.99 -14.84
CA GLN A 110 -15.56 13.83 -15.06
C GLN A 110 -15.97 13.12 -16.36
N ASN A 111 -15.01 12.99 -17.26
CA ASN A 111 -15.22 12.37 -18.56
C ASN A 111 -14.31 11.16 -18.74
N ASN A 112 -14.86 10.08 -19.32
CA ASN A 112 -14.08 8.92 -19.69
C ASN A 112 -13.21 9.25 -20.92
N GLY A 113 -11.92 9.01 -20.80
CA GLY A 113 -10.98 9.10 -21.91
C GLY A 113 -10.83 7.76 -22.65
N LYS A 114 -9.69 7.57 -23.31
CA LYS A 114 -9.36 6.37 -24.10
C LYS A 114 -9.31 5.12 -23.22
N SER A 115 -10.02 4.06 -23.62
CA SER A 115 -9.85 2.73 -23.03
C SER A 115 -8.55 2.08 -23.53
N LEU A 116 -7.79 1.47 -22.61
CA LEU A 116 -6.57 0.70 -22.91
C LEU A 116 -6.83 -0.82 -22.90
N GLY A 117 -8.11 -1.21 -22.80
CA GLY A 117 -8.52 -2.61 -22.76
C GLY A 117 -8.33 -3.27 -21.38
N THR A 118 -8.61 -4.56 -21.36
CA THR A 118 -8.55 -5.39 -20.15
C THR A 118 -7.44 -6.42 -20.26
N LEU A 119 -6.64 -6.55 -19.20
CA LEU A 119 -5.66 -7.62 -19.04
C LEU A 119 -6.24 -8.69 -18.12
N SER A 120 -6.29 -9.93 -18.58
CA SER A 120 -6.77 -11.06 -17.78
C SER A 120 -5.68 -12.10 -17.63
N PHE A 121 -5.53 -12.64 -16.41
CA PHE A 121 -4.56 -13.68 -16.13
C PHE A 121 -5.00 -14.56 -14.96
N LEU A 122 -4.48 -15.76 -14.93
CA LEU A 122 -4.53 -16.67 -13.78
C LEU A 122 -3.26 -16.49 -12.95
N ALA A 123 -3.41 -16.59 -11.65
CA ALA A 123 -2.32 -16.47 -10.68
C ALA A 123 -2.39 -17.63 -9.67
N PRO A 124 -1.92 -18.85 -10.06
CA PRO A 124 -1.70 -19.87 -9.05
C PRO A 124 -0.66 -19.35 -8.04
N ASN A 125 -0.84 -19.68 -6.78
CA ASN A 125 0.08 -19.25 -5.73
C ASN A 125 0.40 -20.39 -4.78
N ALA A 126 1.62 -20.37 -4.24
CA ALA A 126 2.04 -21.20 -3.14
C ALA A 126 2.70 -20.33 -2.09
N ALA A 127 2.36 -20.54 -0.83
CA ALA A 127 2.96 -19.79 0.26
C ALA A 127 3.26 -20.68 1.47
N TYR A 128 4.33 -20.33 2.18
CA TYR A 128 4.64 -20.83 3.51
C TYR A 128 4.48 -19.70 4.51
N VAL A 129 3.70 -19.96 5.55
CA VAL A 129 3.38 -18.97 6.59
C VAL A 129 3.76 -19.53 7.95
N THR A 130 4.47 -18.72 8.71
CA THR A 130 4.73 -18.95 10.14
C THR A 130 4.20 -17.73 10.90
N ASP A 131 3.41 -17.98 11.97
CA ASP A 131 2.89 -16.93 12.81
C ASP A 131 2.78 -17.43 14.25
N ASN A 132 3.66 -16.94 15.11
CA ASN A 132 3.60 -17.13 16.56
C ASN A 132 3.52 -15.80 17.29
N SER A 133 3.03 -14.76 16.61
CA SER A 133 2.86 -13.45 17.22
C SER A 133 1.77 -13.46 18.27
N LEU A 134 2.03 -12.79 19.38
CA LEU A 134 1.07 -12.53 20.42
C LEU A 134 0.55 -11.09 20.28
N PHE A 135 -0.78 -10.98 20.17
CA PHE A 135 -1.44 -9.71 20.00
C PHE A 135 -1.67 -9.02 21.34
N GLY A 136 -1.31 -7.73 21.38
CA GLY A 136 -1.77 -6.79 22.40
C GLY A 136 -3.08 -6.12 21.97
N ILE A 137 -3.30 -4.90 22.45
CA ILE A 137 -4.58 -4.18 22.28
C ILE A 137 -4.66 -3.55 20.86
N THR A 138 -3.57 -3.00 20.35
CA THR A 138 -3.54 -2.30 19.04
C THR A 138 -2.67 -3.00 18.01
N GLY A 139 -2.04 -4.11 18.36
CA GLY A 139 -1.19 -4.88 17.46
C GLY A 139 -0.29 -5.88 18.19
N PRO A 140 0.54 -6.64 17.48
CA PRO A 140 1.41 -7.63 18.07
C PRO A 140 2.46 -7.00 18.99
N VAL A 141 2.69 -7.66 20.15
CA VAL A 141 3.65 -7.22 21.18
C VAL A 141 4.83 -8.17 21.35
N SER A 142 4.71 -9.41 20.87
CA SER A 142 5.76 -10.43 21.01
C SER A 142 5.65 -11.45 19.88
N GLY A 143 6.77 -12.13 19.57
CA GLY A 143 6.82 -13.22 18.60
C GLY A 143 7.24 -12.77 17.20
N ARG A 144 6.90 -13.57 16.22
CA ARG A 144 7.27 -13.31 14.81
C ARG A 144 6.20 -13.82 13.86
N ARG A 145 6.11 -13.15 12.71
CA ARG A 145 5.29 -13.56 11.58
C ARG A 145 6.13 -13.54 10.32
N MET A 146 5.97 -14.55 9.49
CA MET A 146 6.71 -14.66 8.24
C MET A 146 5.79 -15.26 7.18
N ARG A 147 5.81 -14.70 5.99
CA ARG A 147 5.15 -15.22 4.81
C ARG A 147 6.10 -15.17 3.62
N PHE A 148 6.32 -16.33 2.99
CA PHE A 148 6.95 -16.43 1.68
C PHE A 148 5.92 -16.91 0.69
N ALA A 149 5.80 -16.24 -0.44
CA ALA A 149 4.85 -16.63 -1.49
C ALA A 149 5.50 -16.52 -2.86
N VAL A 150 5.06 -17.40 -3.76
CA VAL A 150 5.35 -17.36 -5.18
C VAL A 150 4.06 -17.43 -5.96
N SER A 151 3.92 -16.58 -6.96
CA SER A 151 2.71 -16.50 -7.77
C SER A 151 3.06 -16.19 -9.23
N PRO A 152 3.10 -17.18 -10.13
CA PRO A 152 3.19 -16.94 -11.55
C PRO A 152 1.89 -16.35 -12.10
N ALA A 153 1.99 -15.38 -13.00
CA ALA A 153 0.88 -14.85 -13.78
C ALA A 153 0.88 -15.49 -15.18
N ILE A 154 -0.25 -16.07 -15.56
CA ILE A 154 -0.42 -16.85 -16.79
C ILE A 154 -1.64 -16.32 -17.55
N GLY A 155 -1.42 -15.82 -18.77
CA GLY A 155 -2.49 -15.26 -19.59
C GLY A 155 -2.01 -14.12 -20.44
N ASN A 156 -2.71 -12.99 -20.43
CA ASN A 156 -2.26 -11.78 -21.10
C ASN A 156 -0.97 -11.22 -20.48
N LEU A 157 -0.72 -11.50 -19.20
CA LEU A 157 0.52 -11.17 -18.50
C LEU A 157 1.34 -12.43 -18.23
N LYS A 158 2.66 -12.33 -18.39
CA LYS A 158 3.61 -13.42 -18.16
C LYS A 158 4.76 -12.92 -17.29
N PHE A 159 4.66 -13.17 -16.00
CA PHE A 159 5.69 -12.89 -15.01
C PHE A 159 5.55 -13.84 -13.81
N ILE A 160 6.55 -13.87 -12.95
CA ILE A 160 6.51 -14.57 -11.66
C ILE A 160 6.71 -13.51 -10.58
N ASN A 161 5.81 -13.48 -9.61
CA ASN A 161 5.93 -12.62 -8.43
C ASN A 161 6.43 -13.44 -7.24
N TYR A 162 7.36 -12.88 -6.51
CA TYR A 162 7.88 -13.39 -5.23
C TYR A 162 7.63 -12.36 -4.15
N THR A 163 6.98 -12.78 -3.06
CA THR A 163 6.73 -11.94 -1.89
C THR A 163 7.36 -12.56 -0.66
N ALA A 164 8.05 -11.76 0.14
CA ALA A 164 8.56 -12.12 1.46
C ALA A 164 8.20 -11.00 2.45
N ASP A 165 7.44 -11.33 3.49
CA ASP A 165 7.12 -10.40 4.59
C ASP A 165 7.54 -11.05 5.89
N TYR A 166 8.56 -10.53 6.53
CA TYR A 166 9.06 -10.95 7.84
C TYR A 166 8.81 -9.84 8.84
N ARG A 167 8.17 -10.19 9.95
CA ARG A 167 7.90 -9.28 11.06
C ARG A 167 8.32 -9.92 12.36
N ARG A 168 8.95 -9.15 13.23
CA ARG A 168 9.42 -9.56 14.55
C ARG A 168 9.00 -8.52 15.58
N TYR A 169 8.63 -9.02 16.74
CA TYR A 169 8.15 -8.20 17.85
C TYR A 169 8.88 -8.66 19.11
N ASP A 170 9.75 -7.80 19.62
CA ASP A 170 10.56 -8.06 20.80
C ASP A 170 10.06 -7.16 21.95
N PRO A 171 9.52 -7.74 23.03
CA PRO A 171 9.19 -6.98 24.22
C PRO A 171 10.49 -6.53 24.92
N VAL A 172 10.79 -5.24 24.85
CA VAL A 172 11.95 -4.64 25.52
C VAL A 172 11.69 -4.51 27.03
N VAL A 173 10.49 -4.03 27.37
CA VAL A 173 9.97 -4.02 28.73
C VAL A 173 8.59 -4.68 28.67
N PHE A 174 8.44 -5.77 29.41
CA PHE A 174 7.22 -6.57 29.39
C PHE A 174 5.96 -5.69 29.57
N ASN A 175 5.00 -5.85 28.65
CA ASN A 175 3.74 -5.12 28.57
C ASN A 175 3.86 -3.58 28.47
N THR A 176 5.04 -3.02 28.25
CA THR A 176 5.20 -1.56 28.21
C THR A 176 5.89 -1.09 26.93
N LEU A 177 6.93 -1.76 26.51
CA LEU A 177 7.74 -1.32 25.37
C LEU A 177 8.00 -2.49 24.44
N THR A 178 7.61 -2.36 23.19
CA THR A 178 7.83 -3.37 22.14
C THR A 178 8.63 -2.77 21.00
N PHE A 179 9.71 -3.43 20.63
CA PHE A 179 10.44 -3.13 19.41
C PHE A 179 9.91 -4.03 18.28
N ALA A 180 9.45 -3.41 17.21
CA ALA A 180 8.85 -4.11 16.07
C ALA A 180 9.66 -3.84 14.82
N THR A 181 10.15 -4.92 14.20
CA THR A 181 10.90 -4.91 12.94
C THR A 181 10.08 -5.54 11.83
N ARG A 182 10.08 -4.93 10.66
CA ARG A 182 9.54 -5.54 9.44
C ARG A 182 10.55 -5.45 8.31
N LEU A 183 10.76 -6.57 7.63
CA LEU A 183 11.46 -6.64 6.35
C LEU A 183 10.49 -7.19 5.32
N PHE A 184 10.21 -6.40 4.31
CA PHE A 184 9.30 -6.74 3.22
C PHE A 184 10.05 -6.71 1.89
N PHE A 185 9.81 -7.71 1.08
CA PHE A 185 10.26 -7.78 -0.30
C PHE A 185 9.10 -8.20 -1.19
N ASP A 186 8.95 -7.54 -2.32
CA ASP A 186 8.06 -7.95 -3.40
C ASP A 186 8.77 -7.74 -4.73
N GLY A 187 8.70 -8.73 -5.62
CA GLY A 187 9.42 -8.63 -6.88
C GLY A 187 8.77 -9.45 -7.99
N SER A 188 8.46 -8.78 -9.07
CA SER A 188 7.95 -9.38 -10.30
C SER A 188 9.07 -9.52 -11.35
N TYR A 189 9.18 -10.72 -11.92
CA TYR A 189 10.22 -11.10 -12.88
C TYR A 189 9.57 -11.72 -14.11
N GLY A 190 9.92 -11.24 -15.27
CA GLY A 190 9.41 -11.74 -16.55
C GLY A 190 9.10 -10.64 -17.55
N ARG A 191 8.56 -11.05 -18.71
CA ARG A 191 8.35 -10.17 -19.84
C ARG A 191 7.44 -8.98 -19.52
N ASP A 192 6.38 -9.24 -18.77
CA ASP A 192 5.31 -8.26 -18.52
C ASP A 192 5.31 -7.75 -17.06
N ALA A 193 6.42 -7.94 -16.34
CA ALA A 193 6.56 -7.53 -14.94
C ALA A 193 6.29 -6.04 -14.70
N ASN A 194 6.61 -5.19 -15.68
CA ASN A 194 6.41 -3.74 -15.62
C ASN A 194 4.95 -3.29 -15.79
N GLN A 195 4.05 -4.21 -16.16
CA GLN A 195 2.62 -3.86 -16.32
C GLN A 195 1.89 -3.69 -14.99
N LEU A 196 2.41 -4.28 -13.93
CA LEU A 196 1.88 -4.19 -12.56
C LEU A 196 3.01 -3.80 -11.61
N PRO A 197 3.45 -2.55 -11.64
CA PRO A 197 4.53 -2.09 -10.79
C PRO A 197 4.06 -1.98 -9.32
N ILE A 198 5.01 -2.12 -8.41
CA ILE A 198 4.84 -1.94 -6.98
C ILE A 198 5.04 -0.46 -6.66
N TYR A 199 4.17 0.08 -5.82
CA TYR A 199 4.23 1.45 -5.33
C TYR A 199 4.57 1.45 -3.83
N VAL A 200 5.71 2.05 -3.47
CA VAL A 200 6.21 2.06 -2.07
C VAL A 200 5.82 3.32 -1.28
N GLY A 201 5.23 4.33 -1.92
CA GLY A 201 4.82 5.58 -1.28
C GLY A 201 3.46 5.50 -0.59
N SER A 202 3.17 4.40 0.09
CA SER A 202 1.94 4.25 0.88
C SER A 202 2.27 4.21 2.39
N PRO A 203 1.30 4.55 3.26
CA PRO A 203 1.47 4.45 4.71
C PRO A 203 1.82 3.04 5.21
N ASP A 204 1.49 2.00 4.42
CA ASP A 204 1.79 0.61 4.75
C ASP A 204 3.24 0.21 4.45
N PHE A 205 3.96 1.03 3.66
CA PHE A 205 5.35 0.80 3.27
C PHE A 205 6.27 1.87 3.84
N VAL A 206 6.34 3.04 3.21
CA VAL A 206 7.21 4.14 3.67
C VAL A 206 6.34 5.36 3.94
N ARG A 207 6.10 5.63 5.22
CA ARG A 207 5.28 6.76 5.66
C ARG A 207 5.94 8.10 5.28
N GLY A 208 5.12 9.10 4.99
CA GLY A 208 5.59 10.44 4.61
C GLY A 208 5.83 10.63 3.12
N TYR A 209 5.70 9.57 2.32
CA TYR A 209 5.73 9.63 0.85
C TYR A 209 4.37 9.31 0.26
N ASP A 210 4.01 10.05 -0.76
CA ASP A 210 2.79 9.90 -1.52
C ASP A 210 3.05 10.14 -3.02
N GLN A 211 2.04 10.02 -3.86
CA GLN A 211 2.18 10.25 -5.30
C GLN A 211 2.71 11.65 -5.63
N SER A 212 2.44 12.65 -4.80
CA SER A 212 2.88 14.04 -5.00
C SER A 212 4.31 14.30 -4.53
N SER A 213 4.93 13.37 -3.84
CA SER A 213 6.21 13.58 -3.15
C SER A 213 7.36 13.98 -4.06
N PHE A 214 7.27 13.65 -5.34
CA PHE A 214 8.29 13.97 -6.35
C PHE A 214 7.75 14.85 -7.47
N TYR A 215 6.49 15.32 -7.35
CA TYR A 215 5.93 16.34 -8.22
C TYR A 215 6.23 17.72 -7.63
N GLY A 216 7.38 18.29 -7.97
CA GLY A 216 7.78 19.59 -7.49
C GLY A 216 7.90 20.61 -8.62
N GLY A 217 7.10 21.69 -8.56
CA GLY A 217 7.23 22.87 -9.37
C GLY A 217 6.53 22.88 -10.73
N TYR A 218 6.52 24.04 -11.35
CA TYR A 218 5.89 24.34 -12.65
C TYR A 218 6.38 23.45 -13.80
N SER A 219 7.59 22.92 -13.73
CA SER A 219 8.18 22.05 -14.75
C SER A 219 7.48 20.68 -14.84
N CYS A 220 6.88 20.19 -13.75
CA CYS A 220 6.08 18.99 -13.77
C CYS A 220 4.71 19.18 -14.42
N GLN A 221 4.13 20.36 -14.30
CA GLN A 221 2.84 20.68 -14.89
C GLN A 221 2.91 20.76 -16.44
N SER A 222 3.95 21.40 -16.98
CA SER A 222 4.13 21.49 -18.44
C SER A 222 4.43 20.13 -19.08
N PHE A 223 4.97 19.23 -18.31
CA PHE A 223 5.36 17.88 -18.73
C PHE A 223 4.18 16.92 -18.80
N LEU A 224 3.25 17.00 -17.87
CA LEU A 224 2.04 16.20 -17.85
C LEU A 224 1.14 16.47 -19.07
N GLY A 225 1.22 17.66 -19.69
CA GLY A 225 0.53 17.99 -20.95
C GLY A 225 1.13 17.32 -22.21
N ALA A 226 2.36 16.85 -22.18
CA ALA A 226 3.06 16.28 -23.33
C ALA A 226 3.00 14.74 -23.46
N GLY A 227 2.26 14.06 -22.60
CA GLY A 227 2.00 12.61 -22.70
C GLY A 227 3.11 11.70 -22.20
N ASN A 228 4.20 12.25 -21.69
CA ASN A 228 5.33 11.48 -21.15
C ASN A 228 5.60 11.82 -19.67
N VAL A 229 5.03 11.09 -18.76
CA VAL A 229 5.06 11.34 -17.31
C VAL A 229 6.46 11.29 -16.68
N TYR A 230 7.50 10.90 -17.40
CA TYR A 230 8.81 10.55 -16.84
C TYR A 230 10.01 11.33 -17.38
N ALA A 231 9.84 12.26 -18.32
CA ALA A 231 10.91 13.12 -18.77
C ALA A 231 10.86 14.46 -18.04
N ASN A 232 11.92 15.12 -17.72
CA ASN A 232 12.02 16.46 -17.11
C ASN A 232 11.70 16.59 -15.60
N GLY A 233 12.23 15.71 -14.75
CA GLY A 233 12.38 15.98 -13.33
C GLY A 233 11.21 15.66 -12.40
N CYS A 234 10.13 15.12 -12.94
CA CYS A 234 9.05 14.55 -12.16
C CYS A 234 9.39 13.12 -11.79
N SER A 235 10.06 12.90 -10.70
CA SER A 235 10.60 11.60 -10.33
C SER A 235 9.65 10.72 -9.52
N ALA A 236 8.39 10.54 -9.96
CA ALA A 236 7.57 9.41 -9.52
C ALA A 236 8.27 8.04 -9.68
N PRO A 237 9.26 7.88 -10.61
CA PRO A 237 10.03 6.65 -10.71
C PRO A 237 10.63 6.16 -9.40
N GLN A 238 10.99 7.02 -8.46
CA GLN A 238 11.58 6.61 -7.18
C GLN A 238 10.61 5.79 -6.30
N LEU A 239 9.30 5.99 -6.47
CA LEU A 239 8.24 5.30 -5.72
C LEU A 239 7.75 4.02 -6.38
N ILE A 240 8.11 3.77 -7.64
CA ILE A 240 7.51 2.73 -8.47
C ILE A 240 8.58 1.84 -9.09
N GLY A 241 8.40 0.53 -9.00
CA GLY A 241 9.30 -0.44 -9.62
C GLY A 241 8.66 -1.80 -9.79
N THR A 242 9.32 -2.69 -10.51
CA THR A 242 8.94 -4.11 -10.59
C THR A 242 9.38 -4.90 -9.37
N ARG A 243 10.25 -4.31 -8.55
CA ARG A 243 10.79 -4.87 -7.33
C ARG A 243 10.77 -3.81 -6.25
N ALA A 244 10.49 -4.22 -5.02
CA ALA A 244 10.53 -3.33 -3.86
C ALA A 244 11.10 -4.05 -2.65
N VAL A 245 11.82 -3.30 -1.82
CA VAL A 245 12.22 -3.71 -0.48
C VAL A 245 11.85 -2.61 0.50
N VAL A 246 11.30 -3.01 1.65
CA VAL A 246 10.91 -2.07 2.70
C VAL A 246 11.41 -2.60 4.04
N PHE A 247 11.96 -1.71 4.82
CA PHE A 247 12.41 -1.92 6.17
C PHE A 247 11.70 -0.93 7.08
N ASN A 248 10.99 -1.43 8.09
CA ASN A 248 10.30 -0.61 9.07
C ASN A 248 10.75 -1.02 10.47
N GLU A 249 11.08 -0.03 11.29
CA GLU A 249 11.36 -0.17 12.71
C GLU A 249 10.39 0.68 13.50
N GLU A 250 9.80 0.11 14.55
CA GLU A 250 8.91 0.83 15.44
C GLU A 250 9.23 0.52 16.90
N LEU A 251 9.31 1.56 17.71
CA LEU A 251 9.31 1.47 19.15
C LEU A 251 7.91 1.82 19.65
N ARG A 252 7.17 0.81 20.10
CA ARG A 252 5.76 0.88 20.50
C ARG A 252 5.63 0.96 22.01
N PHE A 253 4.76 1.84 22.52
CA PHE A 253 4.49 2.01 23.93
C PHE A 253 3.02 2.39 24.18
N PRO A 254 2.41 1.96 25.28
CA PRO A 254 1.06 2.35 25.63
C PRO A 254 1.05 3.80 26.14
N ILE A 255 0.09 4.60 25.65
CA ILE A 255 -0.21 5.95 26.15
C ILE A 255 -1.38 5.86 27.14
N ILE A 256 -2.47 5.22 26.73
CA ILE A 256 -3.65 4.98 27.56
C ILE A 256 -3.99 3.50 27.46
N ARG A 257 -3.91 2.76 28.56
CA ARG A 257 -4.24 1.32 28.59
C ARG A 257 -5.73 1.08 28.70
N ARG A 258 -6.33 1.68 29.72
CA ARG A 258 -7.76 1.70 29.97
C ARG A 258 -8.05 2.85 30.91
N PHE A 259 -9.08 3.59 30.63
CA PHE A 259 -9.56 4.64 31.50
C PHE A 259 -11.08 4.54 31.59
N ASP A 260 -11.58 4.17 32.77
CA ASP A 260 -13.00 4.08 33.04
C ASP A 260 -13.43 5.37 33.74
N LEU A 261 -14.42 6.08 33.21
CA LEU A 261 -14.97 7.33 33.71
C LEU A 261 -16.01 7.07 34.81
N GLY A 262 -15.60 6.40 35.89
CA GLY A 262 -16.41 6.27 37.14
C GLY A 262 -17.86 5.82 36.89
N ALA A 263 -18.82 6.69 37.15
CA ALA A 263 -20.24 6.39 37.06
C ALA A 263 -20.82 6.34 35.64
N LEU A 264 -20.07 6.73 34.63
CA LEU A 264 -20.49 6.62 33.21
C LEU A 264 -19.93 5.34 32.60
N PRO A 265 -20.74 4.52 31.89
CA PRO A 265 -20.28 3.29 31.27
C PRO A 265 -19.47 3.57 29.96
N ILE A 266 -18.77 4.68 29.95
CA ILE A 266 -17.97 5.14 28.81
C ILE A 266 -16.50 5.07 29.23
N GLY A 267 -15.77 4.09 28.69
CA GLY A 267 -14.33 4.02 28.84
C GLY A 267 -13.65 4.75 27.66
N ILE A 268 -12.54 5.43 27.94
CA ILE A 268 -11.67 5.92 26.85
C ILE A 268 -11.03 4.70 26.19
N PRO A 269 -11.10 4.60 24.84
CA PRO A 269 -10.46 3.49 24.13
C PRO A 269 -8.95 3.48 24.38
N PRO A 270 -8.32 2.29 24.40
CA PRO A 270 -6.88 2.18 24.55
C PRO A 270 -6.14 2.88 23.41
N VAL A 271 -5.07 3.59 23.80
CA VAL A 271 -4.23 4.36 22.88
C VAL A 271 -2.77 3.93 23.04
N ASP A 272 -2.16 3.52 21.93
CA ASP A 272 -0.73 3.24 21.85
C ASP A 272 -0.02 4.29 21.00
N GLY A 273 1.21 4.62 21.41
CA GLY A 273 2.14 5.43 20.65
C GLY A 273 3.19 4.55 19.97
N ALA A 274 3.74 5.02 18.87
CA ALA A 274 4.92 4.44 18.27
C ALA A 274 5.83 5.54 17.71
N LEU A 275 7.14 5.39 17.93
CA LEU A 275 8.16 6.09 17.15
C LEU A 275 8.65 5.16 16.07
N PHE A 276 8.86 5.67 14.87
CA PHE A 276 9.23 4.81 13.75
C PHE A 276 10.36 5.38 12.88
N TYR A 277 11.03 4.47 12.22
CA TYR A 277 11.93 4.74 11.09
C TYR A 277 11.58 3.78 9.96
N ASP A 278 11.34 4.33 8.77
CA ASP A 278 11.03 3.58 7.56
C ASP A 278 12.11 3.82 6.51
N ALA A 279 12.46 2.77 5.78
CA ALA A 279 13.30 2.85 4.59
C ALA A 279 12.74 1.94 3.51
N GLY A 280 12.57 2.44 2.31
CA GLY A 280 12.04 1.67 1.20
C GLY A 280 12.67 2.04 -0.12
N LEU A 281 12.69 1.09 -1.02
CA LEU A 281 13.25 1.22 -2.36
C LEU A 281 12.38 0.47 -3.35
N ALA A 282 12.05 1.12 -4.47
CA ALA A 282 11.45 0.47 -5.63
C ALA A 282 12.37 0.63 -6.85
N TRP A 283 12.59 -0.46 -7.59
CA TRP A 283 13.50 -0.44 -8.75
C TRP A 283 13.07 -1.39 -9.86
N ASN A 284 13.61 -1.17 -11.04
CA ASN A 284 13.49 -2.06 -12.19
C ASN A 284 14.81 -2.80 -12.47
N ALA A 285 14.76 -3.81 -13.32
CA ALA A 285 15.97 -4.49 -13.77
C ALA A 285 16.95 -3.52 -14.44
N GLY A 286 18.24 -3.67 -14.13
CA GLY A 286 19.31 -2.87 -14.74
C GLY A 286 19.53 -1.49 -14.13
N GLN A 287 18.78 -1.09 -13.11
CA GLN A 287 18.99 0.17 -12.41
C GLN A 287 20.00 -0.02 -11.27
N ALA A 288 20.91 0.94 -11.12
CA ALA A 288 21.81 0.98 -9.97
C ALA A 288 21.07 1.41 -8.70
N ILE A 289 21.51 0.87 -7.56
CA ILE A 289 20.87 1.08 -6.26
C ILE A 289 21.86 1.78 -5.33
N HIS A 290 21.40 2.84 -4.68
CA HIS A 290 22.17 3.60 -3.69
C HIS A 290 21.44 3.61 -2.34
N PHE A 291 22.20 3.58 -1.25
CA PHE A 291 21.62 3.68 0.12
C PHE A 291 21.05 5.07 0.43
N ALA A 292 21.54 6.11 -0.22
CA ALA A 292 21.06 7.46 -0.07
C ALA A 292 21.09 8.17 -1.43
N ARG A 293 20.33 9.25 -1.55
CA ARG A 293 20.33 10.09 -2.75
C ARG A 293 21.77 10.55 -3.07
N PRO A 294 22.30 10.25 -4.28
CA PRO A 294 23.60 10.77 -4.70
C PRO A 294 23.64 12.30 -4.71
N ARG A 295 24.75 12.92 -4.35
CA ARG A 295 24.87 14.38 -4.29
C ARG A 295 24.60 15.06 -5.62
N ASN A 296 25.03 14.44 -6.71
CA ASN A 296 24.88 14.95 -8.07
C ASN A 296 23.69 14.31 -8.81
N PHE A 297 22.72 13.74 -8.08
CA PHE A 297 21.58 13.10 -8.69
C PHE A 297 20.75 14.13 -9.48
N ASN A 298 20.69 13.91 -10.79
CA ASN A 298 19.86 14.67 -11.71
C ASN A 298 18.58 13.86 -12.04
N PRO A 299 17.42 14.25 -11.53
CA PRO A 299 16.17 13.51 -11.77
C PRO A 299 15.74 13.43 -13.25
N ASN A 300 16.35 14.26 -14.11
CA ASN A 300 16.02 14.30 -15.54
C ASN A 300 16.81 13.28 -16.36
N THR A 301 17.97 12.86 -15.90
CA THR A 301 18.89 12.00 -16.64
C THR A 301 19.20 10.68 -15.92
N ASP A 302 19.17 10.70 -14.57
CA ASP A 302 19.57 9.56 -13.77
C ASP A 302 18.41 8.61 -13.58
N ILE A 303 18.62 7.36 -13.98
CA ILE A 303 17.66 6.27 -13.81
C ILE A 303 17.89 5.49 -12.51
N ASP A 304 18.94 5.82 -11.78
CA ASP A 304 19.35 5.18 -10.54
C ASP A 304 18.30 5.31 -9.45
N ARG A 305 18.33 4.37 -8.53
CA ARG A 305 17.41 4.30 -7.41
C ARG A 305 18.14 4.47 -6.09
N TYR A 306 17.48 5.09 -5.13
CA TYR A 306 18.00 5.23 -3.77
C TYR A 306 16.90 4.96 -2.74
N PHE A 307 17.32 4.57 -1.54
CA PHE A 307 16.37 4.35 -0.46
C PHE A 307 15.68 5.65 -0.08
N LEU A 308 14.36 5.57 0.00
CA LEU A 308 13.50 6.61 0.54
C LEU A 308 13.32 6.35 2.02
N ARG A 309 13.74 7.30 2.84
CA ARG A 309 13.77 7.16 4.30
C ARG A 309 12.85 8.19 4.94
N SER A 310 12.24 7.80 6.02
CA SER A 310 11.44 8.70 6.85
C SER A 310 11.51 8.29 8.32
N TYR A 311 11.19 9.22 9.20
CA TYR A 311 10.98 8.96 10.61
C TYR A 311 9.80 9.77 11.12
N GLY A 312 9.23 9.34 12.25
CA GLY A 312 8.10 10.03 12.81
C GLY A 312 7.46 9.33 13.99
N GLY A 313 6.22 9.70 14.25
CA GLY A 313 5.41 9.12 15.30
C GLY A 313 4.03 8.71 14.80
N THR A 314 3.44 7.70 15.45
CA THR A 314 2.09 7.23 15.18
C THR A 314 1.33 7.12 16.49
N ILE A 315 0.08 7.55 16.49
CA ILE A 315 -0.90 7.27 17.55
C ILE A 315 -1.88 6.25 17.00
N ARG A 316 -2.11 5.18 17.75
CA ARG A 316 -3.06 4.11 17.44
C ARG A 316 -4.16 4.07 18.47
N VAL A 317 -5.40 4.16 18.05
CA VAL A 317 -6.58 4.09 18.91
C VAL A 317 -7.38 2.85 18.55
N ASN A 318 -7.58 1.96 19.50
CA ASN A 318 -8.43 0.79 19.31
C ASN A 318 -9.90 1.19 19.55
N LEU A 319 -10.68 1.31 18.49
CA LEU A 319 -12.10 1.64 18.53
C LEU A 319 -12.92 0.40 18.86
N PHE A 320 -13.04 0.08 20.14
CA PHE A 320 -13.92 -0.99 20.67
C PHE A 320 -13.68 -2.38 20.05
N ASN A 321 -12.45 -2.69 19.65
CA ASN A 321 -12.07 -3.90 18.92
C ASN A 321 -12.74 -4.07 17.55
N LEU A 322 -13.34 -3.03 17.02
CA LEU A 322 -13.92 -3.02 15.67
C LEU A 322 -12.93 -2.51 14.63
N ALA A 323 -12.19 -1.49 14.98
CA ALA A 323 -11.22 -0.87 14.08
C ALA A 323 -10.05 -0.24 14.86
N ILE A 324 -8.91 -0.11 14.20
CA ILE A 324 -7.74 0.62 14.70
C ILE A 324 -7.56 1.88 13.86
N LEU A 325 -7.64 3.01 14.54
CA LEU A 325 -7.36 4.30 13.99
C LEU A 325 -5.87 4.58 14.10
N ASN A 326 -5.21 4.86 12.98
CA ASN A 326 -3.80 5.21 12.93
C ASN A 326 -3.67 6.67 12.47
N TRP A 327 -3.05 7.48 13.29
CA TRP A 327 -2.69 8.84 12.95
C TRP A 327 -1.17 8.98 13.03
N SER A 328 -0.54 9.22 11.88
CA SER A 328 0.91 9.29 11.77
C SER A 328 1.38 10.65 11.30
N VAL A 329 2.48 11.11 11.87
CA VAL A 329 3.27 12.23 11.39
C VAL A 329 4.64 11.74 10.97
N ALA A 330 5.04 12.00 9.75
CA ALA A 330 6.28 11.51 9.17
C ALA A 330 7.08 12.64 8.52
N ARG A 331 8.39 12.64 8.76
CA ARG A 331 9.34 13.50 8.06
C ARG A 331 10.10 12.69 7.00
N PRO A 332 9.81 12.88 5.71
CA PRO A 332 10.59 12.28 4.64
C PRO A 332 11.97 12.95 4.57
N LEU A 333 13.03 12.12 4.43
CA LEU A 333 14.42 12.60 4.41
C LEU A 333 14.93 12.81 2.98
N ASP A 334 14.38 12.08 2.02
CA ASP A 334 14.90 12.05 0.65
C ASP A 334 13.93 12.68 -0.37
N ARG A 335 12.92 13.43 0.11
CA ARG A 335 11.98 14.19 -0.72
C ARG A 335 12.61 15.53 -1.12
N PRO A 336 12.83 15.80 -2.43
CA PRO A 336 13.45 17.04 -2.88
C PRO A 336 12.63 18.26 -2.51
N GLY A 337 13.30 19.28 -1.95
CA GLY A 337 12.67 20.60 -1.66
C GLY A 337 11.62 20.58 -0.53
N PHE A 338 11.45 19.45 0.16
CA PHE A 338 10.49 19.35 1.25
C PHE A 338 11.21 19.21 2.61
N THR A 339 10.93 20.13 3.51
CA THR A 339 11.49 20.17 4.87
C THR A 339 10.45 19.97 5.97
N GLY A 340 9.19 19.79 5.59
CA GLY A 340 8.05 19.67 6.49
C GLY A 340 7.75 18.25 6.96
N TYR A 341 6.55 18.08 7.50
CA TYR A 341 6.00 16.82 7.95
C TYR A 341 4.75 16.49 7.15
N ASN A 342 4.58 15.22 6.81
CA ASN A 342 3.35 14.70 6.23
C ASN A 342 2.51 14.03 7.31
N TRP A 343 1.22 14.34 7.30
CA TRP A 343 0.23 13.74 8.18
C TRP A 343 -0.55 12.70 7.40
N THR A 344 -0.71 11.52 7.97
CA THR A 344 -1.52 10.46 7.39
C THR A 344 -2.50 9.94 8.42
N PHE A 345 -3.69 9.63 7.93
CA PHE A 345 -4.76 9.06 8.71
C PHE A 345 -5.23 7.79 8.01
N ALA A 346 -5.27 6.69 8.73
CA ALA A 346 -5.71 5.41 8.21
C ALA A 346 -6.61 4.70 9.22
N LEU A 347 -7.65 4.07 8.71
CA LEU A 347 -8.53 3.20 9.46
C LEU A 347 -8.24 1.76 9.04
N GLY A 348 -7.81 0.94 9.99
CA GLY A 348 -7.60 -0.49 9.80
C GLY A 348 -8.62 -1.32 10.58
N VAL A 349 -8.78 -2.58 10.20
CA VAL A 349 -9.56 -3.51 11.02
C VAL A 349 -8.77 -3.89 12.29
N ALA A 350 -9.46 -4.01 13.40
CA ALA A 350 -8.89 -4.60 14.60
C ALA A 350 -8.80 -6.13 14.37
N TYR A 351 -7.61 -6.68 14.46
CA TYR A 351 -7.36 -8.13 14.35
C TYR A 351 -7.41 -8.79 15.69
#